data_c5d3337b474c46533d71501500dd9e69
#
_entry.id   c5d3337b474c46533d71501500dd9e69
#
_cell.length_a   1.000
_cell.length_b   1.000
_cell.length_c   1.000
_cell.angle_alpha   90.00
_cell.angle_beta   90.00
_cell.angle_gamma   90.00
#
_symmetry.space_group_name_H-M   'P 1'
#
loop_
_entity.id
_entity.type
_entity.pdbx_description
1 polymer ?
#
loop_
_entity_poly.entity_id
_entity_poly.type
_entity_poly.pdbx_seq_one_letter_code
_entity_poly.pdbx_strand_id
1 'polypeptide(L)'
;MSQQQNRRNAIKQLLVGTAAIGSSTMLSSFNTEQNNPEIPFKLKGNINHSVCAWCFNSLSIEELCLAVKKIGFSAIDLVGPKDWPVLKKHGVFSSMCNGAEINLVDGFAEKNFHEKLIKNYTDMIPMVAKAGYKNLICFSGNRRGMDDETGLNNAAEGLKKIVGLAEKNGVILQMELLNSKIDHKDYMCDKSAWGIELCKRVGSPNFKLLYDIYHMQIDEGDVIRTIKDNHQYFGHYHTAGVPGRHEIDDQQELYYPAIMQAIFATGFKGYVAQEFIPAKEDKLASLKDAVALCDV
;
A
#
# COMPACT_ATOMS: atom_id res chain seq x y z
N MET A 1 1.60 50.07 27.39
CA MET A 1 0.58 50.49 26.41
C MET A 1 1.26 51.20 25.22
N SER A 2 2.02 50.52 24.32
CA SER A 2 2.60 51.19 23.13
C SER A 2 3.15 50.28 22.03
N GLN A 3 2.71 49.04 21.88
CA GLN A 3 3.12 48.20 20.75
C GLN A 3 1.99 47.58 19.93
N GLN A 4 0.73 47.75 20.26
CA GLN A 4 -0.41 47.23 19.49
C GLN A 4 -1.01 48.20 18.48
N GLN A 5 -0.61 49.48 18.46
CA GLN A 5 -1.18 50.49 17.56
C GLN A 5 -0.46 50.60 16.20
N ASN A 6 0.74 50.06 16.03
CA ASN A 6 1.53 50.21 14.80
C ASN A 6 1.23 49.20 13.69
N ARG A 7 0.52 48.12 13.99
CA ARG A 7 0.19 47.12 12.95
C ARG A 7 -1.14 47.40 12.19
N ARG A 8 -2.01 48.26 12.70
CA ARG A 8 -3.26 48.63 12.04
C ARG A 8 -3.17 49.75 11.04
N ASN A 9 -2.09 50.57 11.07
CA ASN A 9 -1.92 51.69 10.16
C ASN A 9 -1.14 51.35 8.86
N ALA A 10 -0.51 50.19 8.76
CA ALA A 10 0.20 49.76 7.56
C ALA A 10 -0.74 49.22 6.45
N ILE A 11 -1.98 48.88 6.77
CA ILE A 11 -2.93 48.29 5.81
C ILE A 11 -3.86 49.36 5.15
N LYS A 12 -3.86 50.60 5.64
CA LYS A 12 -4.74 51.66 5.11
C LYS A 12 -4.12 52.57 4.05
N GLN A 13 -2.87 52.43 3.67
CA GLN A 13 -2.20 53.29 2.69
C GLN A 13 -2.04 52.74 1.27
N LEU A 14 -2.67 51.59 0.94
CA LEU A 14 -2.55 50.97 -0.40
C LEU A 14 -3.84 51.03 -1.24
N LEU A 15 -4.77 51.91 -0.91
CA LEU A 15 -6.03 52.06 -1.63
C LEU A 15 -6.40 53.55 -1.86
N VAL A 16 -5.56 54.32 -2.54
CA VAL A 16 -6.03 55.58 -3.19
C VAL A 16 -5.11 55.93 -4.38
N GLY A 17 -5.72 56.04 -5.54
CA GLY A 17 -5.21 56.67 -6.77
C GLY A 17 -4.92 55.63 -7.88
N THR A 18 -5.61 55.61 -8.99
CA THR A 18 -6.05 56.71 -9.86
C THR A 18 -7.11 56.15 -10.83
N ALA A 19 -8.18 56.90 -10.99
CA ALA A 19 -9.08 56.78 -12.13
C ALA A 19 -8.58 57.74 -13.24
N ALA A 20 -8.48 57.27 -14.48
CA ALA A 20 -8.70 58.10 -15.69
C ALA A 20 -8.73 57.27 -16.99
N ILE A 21 -9.89 57.27 -17.61
CA ILE A 21 -10.21 57.51 -19.03
C ILE A 21 -9.71 56.53 -20.11
N GLY A 22 -10.62 55.74 -20.60
CA GLY A 22 -11.12 55.72 -21.98
C GLY A 22 -10.26 55.07 -23.06
N SER A 23 -10.70 53.95 -23.55
CA SER A 23 -10.98 53.71 -24.98
C SER A 23 -11.35 52.21 -25.19
N SER A 24 -12.53 52.00 -25.72
CA SER A 24 -13.06 50.71 -26.17
C SER A 24 -12.22 50.20 -27.36
N THR A 25 -11.50 49.13 -27.14
CA THR A 25 -11.10 48.20 -28.22
C THR A 25 -11.51 46.80 -27.78
N MET A 26 -12.48 46.24 -28.51
CA MET A 26 -12.75 44.80 -28.47
C MET A 26 -11.50 44.06 -28.81
N LEU A 27 -10.86 43.46 -27.83
CA LEU A 27 -9.90 42.38 -28.02
C LEU A 27 -10.61 41.08 -27.69
N SER A 28 -10.92 40.34 -28.75
CA SER A 28 -11.25 38.91 -28.67
C SER A 28 -10.17 38.22 -27.89
N SER A 29 -10.50 37.81 -26.67
CA SER A 29 -9.65 36.90 -25.87
C SER A 29 -9.59 35.56 -26.62
N PHE A 30 -8.54 35.37 -27.39
CA PHE A 30 -8.08 34.03 -27.72
C PHE A 30 -7.67 33.39 -26.42
N ASN A 31 -8.52 32.48 -25.90
CA ASN A 31 -8.07 31.47 -24.93
C ASN A 31 -7.06 30.57 -25.68
N THR A 32 -5.81 30.96 -25.66
CA THR A 32 -4.73 30.02 -25.85
C THR A 32 -4.68 29.21 -24.58
N GLU A 33 -5.32 28.02 -24.56
CA GLU A 33 -4.86 26.95 -23.69
C GLU A 33 -3.36 26.83 -23.93
N GLN A 34 -2.56 27.37 -23.02
CA GLN A 34 -1.15 27.08 -23.00
C GLN A 34 -1.04 25.59 -22.71
N ASN A 35 -0.90 24.81 -23.77
CA ASN A 35 -0.33 23.47 -23.71
C ASN A 35 1.12 23.64 -23.19
N ASN A 36 1.28 23.82 -21.89
CA ASN A 36 2.54 23.57 -21.25
C ASN A 36 2.81 22.07 -21.47
N PRO A 37 3.89 21.68 -22.16
CA PRO A 37 4.22 20.26 -22.25
C PRO A 37 4.38 19.77 -20.80
N GLU A 38 3.46 18.91 -20.35
CA GLU A 38 3.64 18.23 -19.07
C GLU A 38 5.01 17.57 -19.10
N ILE A 39 5.91 18.05 -18.25
CA ILE A 39 7.20 17.36 -18.05
C ILE A 39 6.82 15.93 -17.63
N PRO A 40 7.23 14.90 -18.38
CA PRO A 40 6.84 13.54 -18.05
C PRO A 40 7.25 13.24 -16.61
N PHE A 41 6.30 12.88 -15.75
CA PHE A 41 6.57 12.44 -14.41
C PHE A 41 7.52 11.23 -14.49
N LYS A 42 8.72 11.36 -13.96
CA LYS A 42 9.74 10.31 -13.98
C LYS A 42 10.04 9.87 -12.55
N LEU A 43 9.81 8.61 -12.27
CA LEU A 43 10.13 8.00 -10.98
C LEU A 43 11.62 8.02 -10.70
N LYS A 44 12.02 8.28 -9.45
CA LYS A 44 13.41 8.28 -8.98
C LYS A 44 14.02 6.88 -8.93
N GLY A 45 13.16 5.84 -8.79
CA GLY A 45 13.59 4.44 -8.76
C GLY A 45 14.13 3.97 -7.40
N ASN A 46 13.91 4.75 -6.34
CA ASN A 46 14.28 4.38 -4.98
C ASN A 46 13.24 3.47 -4.32
N ILE A 47 11.97 3.60 -4.72
CA ILE A 47 10.84 2.78 -4.28
C ILE A 47 10.29 2.01 -5.48
N ASN A 48 10.05 0.72 -5.33
CA ASN A 48 9.32 -0.07 -6.30
C ASN A 48 7.82 0.08 -6.03
N HIS A 49 7.14 0.86 -6.87
CA HIS A 49 5.72 1.14 -6.71
C HIS A 49 4.84 0.03 -7.26
N SER A 50 3.70 -0.17 -6.62
CA SER A 50 2.61 -1.04 -7.04
C SER A 50 1.25 -0.45 -6.68
N VAL A 51 0.16 -1.10 -7.07
CA VAL A 51 -1.21 -0.72 -6.73
C VAL A 51 -2.08 -1.96 -6.55
N CYS A 52 -2.90 -1.99 -5.51
CA CYS A 52 -3.84 -3.08 -5.26
C CYS A 52 -5.00 -3.05 -6.26
N ALA A 53 -5.17 -4.13 -7.01
CA ALA A 53 -6.17 -4.22 -8.08
C ALA A 53 -7.60 -3.97 -7.58
N TRP A 54 -7.95 -4.48 -6.39
CA TRP A 54 -9.29 -4.39 -5.84
C TRP A 54 -9.73 -2.95 -5.52
N CYS A 55 -8.78 -2.05 -5.21
CA CYS A 55 -9.09 -0.63 -4.95
C CYS A 55 -9.56 0.11 -6.21
N PHE A 56 -9.22 -0.41 -7.38
CA PHE A 56 -9.54 0.16 -8.69
C PHE A 56 -10.49 -0.73 -9.49
N ASN A 57 -11.41 -1.42 -8.82
CA ASN A 57 -12.34 -2.40 -9.41
C ASN A 57 -13.33 -1.84 -10.45
N SER A 58 -13.39 -0.53 -10.60
CA SER A 58 -14.12 0.13 -11.70
C SER A 58 -13.38 0.02 -13.05
N LEU A 59 -12.10 -0.38 -13.03
CA LEU A 59 -11.29 -0.64 -14.21
C LEU A 59 -11.13 -2.15 -14.39
N SER A 60 -11.07 -2.59 -15.63
CA SER A 60 -10.57 -3.94 -15.94
C SER A 60 -9.08 -4.03 -15.60
N ILE A 61 -8.59 -5.24 -15.40
CA ILE A 61 -7.15 -5.46 -15.14
C ILE A 61 -6.28 -4.98 -16.31
N GLU A 62 -6.79 -5.03 -17.54
CA GLU A 62 -6.09 -4.52 -18.73
C GLU A 62 -5.97 -2.99 -18.72
N GLU A 63 -7.05 -2.28 -18.39
CA GLU A 63 -7.04 -0.81 -18.23
C GLU A 63 -6.10 -0.39 -17.11
N LEU A 64 -6.09 -1.12 -15.99
CA LEU A 64 -5.17 -0.85 -14.90
C LEU A 64 -3.70 -1.08 -15.32
N CYS A 65 -3.41 -2.12 -16.10
CA CYS A 65 -2.07 -2.35 -16.67
C CYS A 65 -1.60 -1.15 -17.52
N LEU A 66 -2.48 -0.63 -18.37
CA LEU A 66 -2.16 0.53 -19.21
C LEU A 66 -1.95 1.80 -18.36
N ALA A 67 -2.78 1.99 -17.33
CA ALA A 67 -2.69 3.13 -16.43
C ALA A 67 -1.36 3.14 -15.64
N VAL A 68 -0.97 2.03 -15.01
CA VAL A 68 0.28 1.97 -14.25
C VAL A 68 1.50 2.19 -15.14
N LYS A 69 1.49 1.68 -16.37
CA LYS A 69 2.55 1.93 -17.36
C LYS A 69 2.64 3.40 -17.74
N LYS A 70 1.50 4.09 -17.91
CA LYS A 70 1.45 5.52 -18.20
C LYS A 70 1.98 6.37 -17.04
N ILE A 71 1.73 5.96 -15.78
CA ILE A 71 2.25 6.60 -14.57
C ILE A 71 3.78 6.37 -14.45
N GLY A 72 4.30 5.25 -14.95
CA GLY A 72 5.74 5.00 -14.99
C GLY A 72 6.22 3.81 -14.16
N PHE A 73 5.32 2.97 -13.65
CA PHE A 73 5.68 1.72 -12.97
C PHE A 73 5.04 0.50 -13.64
N SER A 74 5.36 -0.72 -13.18
CA SER A 74 4.98 -1.94 -13.88
C SER A 74 4.62 -3.08 -12.91
N ALA A 75 3.94 -2.76 -11.80
CA ALA A 75 3.50 -3.77 -10.85
C ALA A 75 2.07 -3.51 -10.38
N ILE A 76 1.31 -4.60 -10.25
CA ILE A 76 -0.04 -4.60 -9.68
C ILE A 76 -0.08 -5.63 -8.56
N ASP A 77 -0.74 -5.29 -7.48
CA ASP A 77 -0.81 -6.03 -6.24
C ASP A 77 -2.11 -6.82 -6.13
N LEU A 78 -2.07 -7.94 -5.39
CA LEU A 78 -3.21 -8.81 -5.10
C LEU A 78 -3.89 -9.34 -6.36
N VAL A 79 -3.07 -9.90 -7.28
CA VAL A 79 -3.55 -10.48 -8.53
C VAL A 79 -3.38 -11.99 -8.54
N GLY A 80 -4.48 -12.70 -8.78
CA GLY A 80 -4.52 -14.16 -8.84
C GLY A 80 -4.24 -14.75 -10.25
N PRO A 81 -4.15 -16.09 -10.36
CA PRO A 81 -3.76 -16.78 -11.60
C PRO A 81 -4.62 -16.47 -12.82
N LYS A 82 -5.90 -16.14 -12.62
CA LYS A 82 -6.83 -15.80 -13.70
C LYS A 82 -6.33 -14.60 -14.54
N ASP A 83 -5.74 -13.62 -13.88
CA ASP A 83 -5.37 -12.35 -14.50
C ASP A 83 -3.88 -12.24 -14.88
N TRP A 84 -3.04 -13.19 -14.44
CA TRP A 84 -1.60 -13.22 -14.78
C TRP A 84 -1.30 -13.18 -16.29
N PRO A 85 -2.08 -13.86 -17.17
CA PRO A 85 -1.86 -13.74 -18.61
C PRO A 85 -1.98 -12.32 -19.14
N VAL A 86 -2.93 -11.53 -18.59
CA VAL A 86 -3.12 -10.13 -18.97
C VAL A 86 -1.95 -9.28 -18.50
N LEU A 87 -1.49 -9.46 -17.25
CA LEU A 87 -0.30 -8.78 -16.74
C LEU A 87 0.91 -9.04 -17.66
N LYS A 88 1.17 -10.28 -18.00
CA LYS A 88 2.28 -10.67 -18.90
C LYS A 88 2.18 -10.04 -20.28
N LYS A 89 0.98 -10.01 -20.87
CA LYS A 89 0.70 -9.36 -22.17
C LYS A 89 1.15 -7.89 -22.18
N HIS A 90 0.98 -7.17 -21.05
CA HIS A 90 1.31 -5.77 -20.93
C HIS A 90 2.70 -5.50 -20.30
N GLY A 91 3.48 -6.54 -19.99
CA GLY A 91 4.78 -6.39 -19.31
C GLY A 91 4.62 -5.82 -17.91
N VAL A 92 3.54 -6.19 -17.21
CA VAL A 92 3.26 -5.84 -15.82
C VAL A 92 3.52 -7.05 -14.93
N PHE A 93 4.00 -6.81 -13.72
CA PHE A 93 4.37 -7.81 -12.74
C PHE A 93 3.32 -7.90 -11.62
N SER A 94 3.06 -9.10 -11.08
CA SER A 94 2.29 -9.23 -9.83
C SER A 94 3.24 -9.06 -8.64
N SER A 95 3.12 -7.94 -7.93
CA SER A 95 3.95 -7.66 -6.74
C SER A 95 3.55 -8.50 -5.53
N MET A 96 2.27 -8.84 -5.42
CA MET A 96 1.70 -9.79 -4.47
C MET A 96 0.68 -10.66 -5.19
N CYS A 97 0.80 -11.97 -5.06
CA CYS A 97 -0.18 -12.92 -5.57
C CYS A 97 -1.18 -13.28 -4.47
N ASN A 98 -2.42 -13.58 -4.87
CA ASN A 98 -3.47 -14.09 -4.00
C ASN A 98 -4.15 -15.33 -4.62
N GLY A 99 -5.10 -15.94 -3.88
CA GLY A 99 -5.94 -17.06 -4.33
C GLY A 99 -5.61 -18.40 -3.68
N ALA A 100 -4.67 -18.44 -2.72
CA ALA A 100 -4.46 -19.62 -1.87
C ALA A 100 -5.21 -19.53 -0.54
N GLU A 101 -5.50 -18.33 -0.08
CA GLU A 101 -6.27 -18.05 1.12
C GLU A 101 -7.72 -18.54 1.01
N ILE A 102 -8.35 -18.87 2.15
CA ILE A 102 -9.80 -19.16 2.18
C ILE A 102 -10.56 -17.84 2.15
N ASN A 103 -10.22 -16.94 3.07
CA ASN A 103 -10.71 -15.59 3.23
C ASN A 103 -9.91 -14.91 4.36
N LEU A 104 -10.28 -13.67 4.75
CA LEU A 104 -9.60 -12.92 5.81
C LEU A 104 -9.87 -13.44 7.23
N VAL A 105 -11.00 -14.12 7.46
CA VAL A 105 -11.43 -14.54 8.80
C VAL A 105 -11.10 -15.99 9.14
N ASP A 106 -10.87 -16.83 8.12
CA ASP A 106 -10.56 -18.26 8.25
C ASP A 106 -9.10 -18.48 7.84
N GLY A 107 -8.19 -18.32 8.78
CA GLY A 107 -6.75 -18.28 8.52
C GLY A 107 -5.94 -19.27 9.38
N PHE A 108 -4.62 -19.06 9.37
CA PHE A 108 -3.66 -20.01 9.99
C PHE A 108 -3.72 -20.10 11.51
N ALA A 109 -4.33 -19.12 12.23
CA ALA A 109 -4.47 -19.20 13.68
C ALA A 109 -5.43 -20.33 14.12
N GLU A 110 -6.30 -20.81 13.25
CA GLU A 110 -7.25 -21.90 13.55
C GLU A 110 -6.88 -23.22 12.86
N LYS A 111 -6.62 -24.24 13.66
CA LYS A 111 -6.25 -25.60 13.15
C LYS A 111 -7.30 -26.23 12.24
N ASN A 112 -8.57 -25.92 12.45
CA ASN A 112 -9.66 -26.46 11.65
C ASN A 112 -9.56 -26.09 10.15
N PHE A 113 -8.83 -25.02 9.81
CA PHE A 113 -8.62 -24.59 8.43
C PHE A 113 -7.30 -25.07 7.83
N HIS A 114 -6.40 -25.66 8.65
CA HIS A 114 -5.04 -26.04 8.20
C HIS A 114 -5.08 -27.01 7.02
N GLU A 115 -5.89 -28.05 7.03
CA GLU A 115 -5.96 -29.02 5.92
C GLU A 115 -6.22 -28.31 4.59
N LYS A 116 -7.23 -27.45 4.53
CA LYS A 116 -7.61 -26.69 3.34
C LYS A 116 -6.54 -25.67 2.96
N LEU A 117 -6.02 -24.91 3.93
CA LEU A 117 -4.97 -23.91 3.68
C LEU A 117 -3.70 -24.57 3.17
N ILE A 118 -3.21 -25.62 3.85
CA ILE A 118 -1.99 -26.34 3.44
C ILE A 118 -2.15 -26.86 2.01
N LYS A 119 -3.31 -27.45 1.68
CA LYS A 119 -3.56 -27.90 0.31
C LYS A 119 -3.50 -26.75 -0.69
N ASN A 120 -4.23 -25.65 -0.45
CA ASN A 120 -4.29 -24.52 -1.35
C ASN A 120 -2.90 -23.90 -1.59
N TYR A 121 -2.13 -23.68 -0.51
CA TYR A 121 -0.78 -23.11 -0.62
C TYR A 121 0.19 -24.08 -1.28
N THR A 122 0.07 -25.39 -1.04
CA THR A 122 0.87 -26.41 -1.72
C THR A 122 0.65 -26.39 -3.23
N ASP A 123 -0.58 -26.19 -3.67
CA ASP A 123 -0.93 -26.08 -5.09
C ASP A 123 -0.47 -24.74 -5.68
N MET A 124 -0.65 -23.63 -4.94
CA MET A 124 -0.41 -22.26 -5.44
C MET A 124 1.07 -21.88 -5.51
N ILE A 125 1.89 -22.26 -4.54
CA ILE A 125 3.31 -21.90 -4.47
C ILE A 125 4.08 -22.22 -5.76
N PRO A 126 3.98 -23.45 -6.33
CA PRO A 126 4.63 -23.76 -7.61
C PRO A 126 4.07 -22.95 -8.79
N MET A 127 2.78 -22.59 -8.74
CA MET A 127 2.15 -21.77 -9.79
C MET A 127 2.70 -20.34 -9.78
N VAL A 128 2.86 -19.74 -8.60
CA VAL A 128 3.48 -18.42 -8.40
C VAL A 128 4.90 -18.41 -8.96
N ALA A 129 5.71 -19.39 -8.57
CA ALA A 129 7.08 -19.54 -9.04
C ALA A 129 7.17 -19.72 -10.56
N LYS A 130 6.35 -20.61 -11.14
CA LYS A 130 6.28 -20.86 -12.59
C LYS A 130 5.84 -19.61 -13.36
N ALA A 131 4.98 -18.78 -12.76
CA ALA A 131 4.58 -17.50 -13.34
C ALA A 131 5.71 -16.46 -13.31
N GLY A 132 6.78 -16.68 -12.55
CA GLY A 132 7.90 -15.76 -12.36
C GLY A 132 7.65 -14.73 -11.25
N TYR A 133 6.66 -14.97 -10.38
CA TYR A 133 6.31 -14.11 -9.25
C TYR A 133 6.95 -14.64 -7.96
N LYS A 134 6.95 -13.81 -6.90
CA LYS A 134 7.70 -14.13 -5.67
C LYS A 134 6.88 -14.07 -4.40
N ASN A 135 5.87 -13.22 -4.32
CA ASN A 135 5.12 -12.97 -3.09
C ASN A 135 3.74 -13.61 -3.17
N LEU A 136 3.33 -14.25 -2.09
CA LEU A 136 2.01 -14.85 -1.94
C LEU A 136 1.44 -14.47 -0.57
N ILE A 137 0.30 -13.78 -0.57
CA ILE A 137 -0.34 -13.32 0.66
C ILE A 137 -0.91 -14.47 1.47
N CYS A 138 -0.94 -14.30 2.80
CA CYS A 138 -1.65 -15.17 3.73
C CYS A 138 -2.21 -14.38 4.91
N PHE A 139 -3.21 -14.96 5.60
CA PHE A 139 -3.93 -14.32 6.70
C PHE A 139 -3.93 -15.20 7.95
N SER A 140 -3.87 -14.55 9.12
CA SER A 140 -3.99 -15.24 10.41
C SER A 140 -5.40 -15.76 10.66
N GLY A 141 -6.41 -15.05 10.14
CA GLY A 141 -7.81 -15.25 10.53
C GLY A 141 -8.14 -14.59 11.86
N ASN A 142 -9.38 -14.78 12.30
CA ASN A 142 -9.91 -14.19 13.53
C ASN A 142 -9.54 -14.98 14.78
N ARG A 143 -9.51 -14.30 15.92
CA ARG A 143 -9.21 -14.89 17.24
C ARG A 143 -10.25 -15.87 17.73
N ARG A 144 -11.53 -15.53 17.55
CA ARG A 144 -12.68 -16.31 18.05
C ARG A 144 -12.53 -16.71 19.53
N GLY A 145 -12.05 -15.75 20.34
CA GLY A 145 -11.79 -15.95 21.77
C GLY A 145 -10.47 -16.65 22.11
N MET A 146 -9.63 -16.94 21.13
CA MET A 146 -8.32 -17.55 21.30
C MET A 146 -7.31 -16.51 21.83
N ASP A 147 -6.45 -16.90 22.75
CA ASP A 147 -5.33 -16.08 23.22
C ASP A 147 -4.18 -16.03 22.19
N ASP A 148 -3.30 -15.03 22.36
CA ASP A 148 -2.19 -14.78 21.44
C ASP A 148 -1.24 -15.99 21.31
N GLU A 149 -0.92 -16.64 22.42
CA GLU A 149 0.04 -17.75 22.45
C GLU A 149 -0.50 -18.98 21.71
N THR A 150 -1.77 -19.30 21.93
CA THR A 150 -2.45 -20.38 21.21
C THR A 150 -2.51 -20.08 19.70
N GLY A 151 -2.88 -18.84 19.33
CA GLY A 151 -2.91 -18.40 17.93
C GLY A 151 -1.55 -18.48 17.25
N LEU A 152 -0.49 -18.02 17.93
CA LEU A 152 0.89 -18.10 17.45
C LEU A 152 1.34 -19.55 17.20
N ASN A 153 1.07 -20.44 18.15
CA ASN A 153 1.45 -21.85 18.03
C ASN A 153 0.73 -22.53 16.87
N ASN A 154 -0.57 -22.29 16.73
CA ASN A 154 -1.36 -22.82 15.64
C ASN A 154 -0.86 -22.31 14.28
N ALA A 155 -0.72 -20.98 14.14
CA ALA A 155 -0.26 -20.38 12.90
C ALA A 155 1.13 -20.88 12.50
N ALA A 156 2.06 -20.95 13.44
CA ALA A 156 3.40 -21.50 13.18
C ALA A 156 3.36 -22.98 12.76
N GLU A 157 2.51 -23.80 13.38
CA GLU A 157 2.34 -25.20 13.01
C GLU A 157 1.87 -25.36 11.57
N GLY A 158 0.84 -24.60 11.15
CA GLY A 158 0.32 -24.64 9.78
C GLY A 158 1.32 -24.15 8.75
N LEU A 159 1.96 -22.99 9.01
CA LEU A 159 2.94 -22.38 8.11
C LEU A 159 4.19 -23.23 7.92
N LYS A 160 4.67 -23.92 8.96
CA LYS A 160 5.82 -24.85 8.85
C LYS A 160 5.57 -26.02 7.90
N LYS A 161 4.31 -26.37 7.61
CA LYS A 161 3.99 -27.44 6.65
C LYS A 161 4.22 -27.01 5.20
N ILE A 162 4.21 -25.71 4.91
CA ILE A 162 4.27 -25.16 3.54
C ILE A 162 5.51 -24.31 3.27
N VAL A 163 6.15 -23.73 4.31
CA VAL A 163 7.26 -22.80 4.11
C VAL A 163 8.47 -23.44 3.43
N GLY A 164 8.77 -24.72 3.70
CA GLY A 164 9.85 -25.43 3.02
C GLY A 164 9.60 -25.63 1.51
N LEU A 165 8.32 -25.71 1.10
CA LEU A 165 7.97 -25.69 -0.33
C LEU A 165 8.15 -24.29 -0.92
N ALA A 166 7.79 -23.24 -0.16
CA ALA A 166 8.01 -21.84 -0.56
C ALA A 166 9.51 -21.56 -0.76
N GLU A 167 10.38 -22.01 0.14
CA GLU A 167 11.84 -21.91 0.02
C GLU A 167 12.36 -22.56 -1.28
N LYS A 168 11.96 -23.81 -1.54
CA LYS A 168 12.36 -24.55 -2.74
C LYS A 168 11.96 -23.85 -4.05
N ASN A 169 10.87 -23.10 -4.01
CA ASN A 169 10.32 -22.39 -5.17
C ASN A 169 10.73 -20.90 -5.23
N GLY A 170 11.46 -20.40 -4.23
CA GLY A 170 11.83 -18.98 -4.15
C GLY A 170 10.62 -18.05 -3.95
N VAL A 171 9.53 -18.56 -3.37
CA VAL A 171 8.31 -17.81 -3.05
C VAL A 171 8.38 -17.37 -1.59
N ILE A 172 7.93 -16.16 -1.30
CA ILE A 172 7.83 -15.60 0.03
C ILE A 172 6.35 -15.55 0.42
N LEU A 173 5.99 -16.23 1.49
CA LEU A 173 4.68 -16.12 2.11
C LEU A 173 4.65 -14.85 2.96
N GLN A 174 3.63 -14.02 2.78
CA GLN A 174 3.53 -12.75 3.48
C GLN A 174 2.21 -12.66 4.26
N MET A 175 2.32 -12.67 5.59
CA MET A 175 1.19 -12.50 6.50
C MET A 175 0.86 -11.02 6.62
N GLU A 176 -0.37 -10.65 6.29
CA GLU A 176 -0.78 -9.26 6.39
C GLU A 176 -1.18 -8.89 7.82
N LEU A 177 -0.70 -7.71 8.25
CA LEU A 177 -1.07 -7.05 9.49
C LEU A 177 -2.32 -6.19 9.24
N LEU A 178 -3.44 -6.52 9.90
CA LEU A 178 -4.71 -5.82 9.75
C LEU A 178 -5.19 -5.25 11.09
N ASN A 179 -5.80 -4.06 11.09
CA ASN A 179 -6.32 -3.48 12.32
C ASN A 179 -7.60 -4.19 12.79
N SER A 180 -7.65 -4.49 14.11
CA SER A 180 -8.85 -5.04 14.76
C SER A 180 -9.74 -3.97 15.38
N LYS A 181 -9.27 -2.73 15.49
CA LYS A 181 -10.04 -1.62 16.09
C LYS A 181 -11.24 -1.19 15.25
N ILE A 182 -11.08 -1.09 13.94
CA ILE A 182 -12.07 -0.49 13.03
C ILE A 182 -12.54 -1.49 11.98
N ASP A 183 -11.61 -1.99 11.12
CA ASP A 183 -11.98 -2.65 9.86
C ASP A 183 -12.16 -4.16 9.97
N HIS A 184 -11.28 -4.84 10.71
CA HIS A 184 -11.24 -6.31 10.78
C HIS A 184 -11.39 -6.80 12.21
N LYS A 185 -12.57 -6.56 12.80
CA LYS A 185 -12.87 -6.96 14.17
C LYS A 185 -12.45 -8.41 14.43
N ASP A 186 -11.76 -8.62 15.57
CA ASP A 186 -11.31 -9.93 16.02
C ASP A 186 -10.15 -10.55 15.21
N TYR A 187 -9.54 -9.83 14.27
CA TYR A 187 -8.38 -10.35 13.52
C TYR A 187 -7.20 -10.65 14.46
N MET A 188 -6.50 -11.78 14.24
CA MET A 188 -5.47 -12.25 15.17
C MET A 188 -4.15 -11.50 15.03
N CYS A 189 -3.65 -11.31 13.80
CA CYS A 189 -2.38 -10.64 13.50
C CYS A 189 -2.58 -9.12 13.41
N ASP A 190 -3.07 -8.50 14.49
CA ASP A 190 -3.40 -7.08 14.58
C ASP A 190 -2.30 -6.22 15.23
N LYS A 191 -1.17 -6.85 15.59
CA LYS A 191 -0.01 -6.18 16.20
C LYS A 191 1.29 -6.64 15.54
N SER A 192 2.18 -5.68 15.28
CA SER A 192 3.52 -5.97 14.75
C SER A 192 4.29 -6.96 15.62
N ALA A 193 4.20 -6.83 16.96
CA ALA A 193 4.87 -7.72 17.88
C ALA A 193 4.43 -9.19 17.73
N TRP A 194 3.13 -9.43 17.52
CA TRP A 194 2.59 -10.76 17.29
C TRP A 194 3.10 -11.34 15.96
N GLY A 195 3.05 -10.56 14.87
CA GLY A 195 3.55 -10.99 13.56
C GLY A 195 5.05 -11.28 13.55
N ILE A 196 5.84 -10.45 14.22
CA ILE A 196 7.30 -10.64 14.37
C ILE A 196 7.61 -11.92 15.14
N GLU A 197 6.89 -12.18 16.22
CA GLU A 197 7.03 -13.43 16.97
C GLU A 197 6.65 -14.65 16.11
N LEU A 198 5.62 -14.54 15.30
CA LEU A 198 5.27 -15.59 14.33
C LEU A 198 6.40 -15.84 13.33
N CYS A 199 7.03 -14.79 12.80
CA CYS A 199 8.20 -14.93 11.92
C CYS A 199 9.34 -15.70 12.59
N LYS A 200 9.63 -15.40 13.87
CA LYS A 200 10.65 -16.12 14.65
C LYS A 200 10.29 -17.60 14.85
N ARG A 201 9.03 -17.91 15.15
CA ARG A 201 8.56 -19.29 15.34
C ARG A 201 8.57 -20.10 14.05
N VAL A 202 8.21 -19.49 12.92
CA VAL A 202 8.29 -20.14 11.60
C VAL A 202 9.75 -20.39 11.23
N GLY A 203 10.64 -19.42 11.49
CA GLY A 203 12.09 -19.55 11.37
C GLY A 203 12.60 -19.63 9.93
N SER A 204 11.88 -19.10 8.96
CA SER A 204 12.23 -19.13 7.54
C SER A 204 12.38 -17.73 6.95
N PRO A 205 13.40 -17.47 6.11
CA PRO A 205 13.50 -16.22 5.37
C PRO A 205 12.37 -16.03 4.34
N ASN A 206 11.70 -17.12 3.97
CA ASN A 206 10.59 -17.14 3.02
C ASN A 206 9.20 -16.99 3.69
N PHE A 207 9.18 -16.60 4.96
CA PHE A 207 7.99 -16.10 5.64
C PHE A 207 8.28 -14.71 6.19
N LYS A 208 7.49 -13.74 5.76
CA LYS A 208 7.59 -12.31 6.11
C LYS A 208 6.22 -11.74 6.46
N LEU A 209 6.21 -10.50 6.88
CA LEU A 209 5.00 -9.72 7.09
C LEU A 209 4.80 -8.75 5.93
N LEU A 210 3.57 -8.59 5.51
CA LEU A 210 3.09 -7.43 4.81
C LEU A 210 2.71 -6.40 5.87
N TYR A 211 3.44 -5.29 5.91
CA TYR A 211 3.19 -4.18 6.83
C TYR A 211 2.26 -3.17 6.16
N ASP A 212 0.97 -3.25 6.47
CA ASP A 212 0.02 -2.25 6.03
C ASP A 212 0.08 -1.03 6.95
N ILE A 213 0.58 0.08 6.40
CA ILE A 213 0.79 1.33 7.13
C ILE A 213 -0.52 1.92 7.64
N TYR A 214 -1.60 1.81 6.85
CA TYR A 214 -2.92 2.26 7.26
C TYR A 214 -3.42 1.49 8.49
N HIS A 215 -3.36 0.16 8.43
CA HIS A 215 -3.81 -0.68 9.52
C HIS A 215 -2.98 -0.49 10.78
N MET A 216 -1.68 -0.41 10.64
CA MET A 216 -0.79 -0.27 11.80
C MET A 216 -0.81 1.13 12.42
N GLN A 217 -1.08 2.17 11.62
CA GLN A 217 -1.33 3.50 12.18
C GLN A 217 -2.55 3.48 13.11
N ILE A 218 -3.64 2.83 12.71
CA ILE A 218 -4.87 2.73 13.51
C ILE A 218 -4.63 1.95 14.80
N ASP A 219 -3.93 0.83 14.74
CA ASP A 219 -3.77 -0.08 15.88
C ASP A 219 -2.61 0.27 16.82
N GLU A 220 -1.48 0.74 16.29
CA GLU A 220 -0.26 0.93 17.04
C GLU A 220 0.28 2.36 16.99
N GLY A 221 0.22 3.03 15.82
CA GLY A 221 0.95 4.27 15.58
C GLY A 221 2.47 4.07 15.50
N ASP A 222 3.25 5.13 15.67
CA ASP A 222 4.73 5.13 15.69
C ASP A 222 5.38 4.34 14.53
N VAL A 223 4.76 4.44 13.34
CA VAL A 223 5.05 3.66 12.13
C VAL A 223 6.53 3.69 11.76
N ILE A 224 7.15 4.87 11.76
CA ILE A 224 8.54 5.04 11.32
C ILE A 224 9.51 4.28 12.24
N ARG A 225 9.32 4.30 13.56
CA ARG A 225 10.15 3.56 14.49
C ARG A 225 9.96 2.07 14.33
N THR A 226 8.71 1.63 14.24
CA THR A 226 8.37 0.21 14.01
C THR A 226 9.04 -0.32 12.75
N ILE A 227 9.02 0.44 11.63
CA ILE A 227 9.70 0.08 10.39
C ILE A 227 11.21 -0.02 10.61
N LYS A 228 11.85 1.00 11.18
CA LYS A 228 13.31 1.02 11.39
C LYS A 228 13.81 -0.13 12.24
N ASP A 229 13.10 -0.43 13.32
CA ASP A 229 13.53 -1.42 14.31
C ASP A 229 13.26 -2.87 13.84
N ASN A 230 12.29 -3.07 12.93
CA ASN A 230 11.79 -4.40 12.56
C ASN A 230 11.80 -4.69 11.06
N HIS A 231 12.45 -3.85 10.24
CA HIS A 231 12.43 -3.93 8.77
C HIS A 231 12.80 -5.34 8.23
N GLN A 232 13.65 -6.09 8.95
CA GLN A 232 14.07 -7.45 8.55
C GLN A 232 12.91 -8.45 8.49
N TYR A 233 11.77 -8.15 9.12
CA TYR A 233 10.57 -8.99 9.11
C TYR A 233 9.57 -8.55 8.03
N PHE A 234 9.69 -7.33 7.50
CA PHE A 234 8.74 -6.77 6.53
C PHE A 234 9.20 -7.03 5.11
N GLY A 235 8.38 -7.71 4.33
CA GLY A 235 8.68 -8.08 2.93
C GLY A 235 7.86 -7.31 1.91
N HIS A 236 6.83 -6.57 2.37
CA HIS A 236 5.93 -5.78 1.54
C HIS A 236 5.26 -4.68 2.36
N TYR A 237 4.82 -3.59 1.71
CA TYR A 237 4.13 -2.48 2.36
C TYR A 237 2.87 -2.11 1.60
N HIS A 238 1.78 -1.81 2.35
CA HIS A 238 0.58 -1.17 1.83
C HIS A 238 0.42 0.25 2.38
N THR A 239 -0.26 1.12 1.64
CA THR A 239 -0.48 2.53 1.98
C THR A 239 -1.93 2.91 1.81
N ALA A 240 -2.50 3.68 2.73
CA ALA A 240 -3.77 4.40 2.56
C ALA A 240 -3.87 5.56 3.55
N GLY A 241 -4.77 6.51 3.31
CA GLY A 241 -5.00 7.64 4.19
C GLY A 241 -5.75 7.25 5.47
N VAL A 242 -5.30 7.75 6.62
CA VAL A 242 -5.96 7.57 7.91
C VAL A 242 -6.53 8.92 8.36
N PRO A 243 -7.80 8.97 8.74
CA PRO A 243 -8.83 7.93 8.72
C PRO A 243 -9.42 7.68 7.32
N GLY A 244 -10.16 6.60 7.16
CA GLY A 244 -11.10 6.38 6.05
C GLY A 244 -10.57 5.57 4.87
N ARG A 245 -9.26 5.23 4.82
CA ARG A 245 -8.63 4.43 3.77
C ARG A 245 -8.74 5.04 2.36
N HIS A 246 -8.78 6.40 2.30
CA HIS A 246 -8.82 7.15 1.05
C HIS A 246 -7.43 7.63 0.62
N GLU A 247 -7.39 8.67 -0.24
CA GLU A 247 -6.14 9.27 -0.73
C GLU A 247 -5.15 9.59 0.39
N ILE A 248 -3.86 9.53 0.07
CA ILE A 248 -2.77 9.82 1.02
C ILE A 248 -2.29 11.29 0.93
N ASP A 249 -3.17 12.20 0.56
CA ASP A 249 -2.92 13.64 0.43
C ASP A 249 -2.83 14.36 1.81
N ASP A 250 -3.02 15.67 1.83
CA ASP A 250 -2.95 16.51 3.01
C ASP A 250 -4.21 16.47 3.92
N GLN A 251 -5.23 15.68 3.56
CA GLN A 251 -6.48 15.53 4.30
C GLN A 251 -6.47 14.33 5.27
N GLN A 252 -5.31 13.71 5.46
CA GLN A 252 -5.11 12.55 6.33
C GLN A 252 -3.89 12.75 7.26
N GLU A 253 -3.71 11.90 8.28
CA GLU A 253 -2.80 12.16 9.38
C GLU A 253 -1.35 11.67 9.18
N LEU A 254 -1.05 10.86 8.16
CA LEU A 254 0.26 10.26 7.91
C LEU A 254 1.13 11.14 7.00
N TYR A 255 2.36 11.40 7.38
CA TYR A 255 3.32 12.08 6.51
C TYR A 255 4.13 11.07 5.69
N TYR A 256 3.55 10.62 4.58
CA TYR A 256 4.10 9.57 3.72
C TYR A 256 5.53 9.82 3.22
N PRO A 257 5.98 11.04 2.85
CA PRO A 257 7.36 11.24 2.44
C PRO A 257 8.38 10.80 3.50
N ALA A 258 8.14 11.07 4.79
CA ALA A 258 9.03 10.62 5.87
C ALA A 258 9.00 9.11 6.08
N ILE A 259 7.82 8.49 5.91
CA ILE A 259 7.66 7.04 5.99
C ILE A 259 8.43 6.36 4.86
N MET A 260 8.30 6.84 3.61
CA MET A 260 9.02 6.30 2.46
C MET A 260 10.54 6.47 2.59
N GLN A 261 11.01 7.60 3.10
CA GLN A 261 12.43 7.77 3.42
C GLN A 261 12.92 6.76 4.46
N ALA A 262 12.09 6.46 5.47
CA ALA A 262 12.43 5.45 6.46
C ALA A 262 12.52 4.06 5.83
N ILE A 263 11.57 3.68 4.97
CA ILE A 263 11.59 2.41 4.22
C ILE A 263 12.84 2.34 3.33
N PHE A 264 13.11 3.38 2.54
CA PHE A 264 14.28 3.44 1.66
C PHE A 264 15.59 3.29 2.43
N ALA A 265 15.72 3.96 3.58
CA ALA A 265 16.93 3.91 4.42
C ALA A 265 17.22 2.52 5.01
N THR A 266 16.24 1.62 5.07
CA THR A 266 16.46 0.21 5.49
C THR A 266 17.14 -0.64 4.40
N GLY A 267 17.26 -0.12 3.18
CA GLY A 267 17.73 -0.88 2.02
C GLY A 267 16.66 -1.79 1.39
N PHE A 268 15.37 -1.58 1.73
CA PHE A 268 14.24 -2.36 1.21
C PHE A 268 14.21 -2.38 -0.33
N LYS A 269 13.97 -3.57 -0.90
CA LYS A 269 13.92 -3.82 -2.36
C LYS A 269 12.62 -4.48 -2.82
N GLY A 270 11.67 -4.68 -1.90
CA GLY A 270 10.33 -5.15 -2.23
C GLY A 270 9.46 -4.03 -2.82
N TYR A 271 8.15 -4.21 -2.76
CA TYR A 271 7.20 -3.25 -3.30
C TYR A 271 6.46 -2.49 -2.20
N VAL A 272 6.09 -1.25 -2.51
CA VAL A 272 5.12 -0.44 -1.76
C VAL A 272 3.89 -0.30 -2.65
N ALA A 273 2.78 -0.87 -2.25
CA ALA A 273 1.55 -0.86 -3.02
C ALA A 273 0.55 0.16 -2.47
N GLN A 274 -0.03 0.94 -3.38
CA GLN A 274 -1.11 1.86 -3.06
C GLN A 274 -2.40 1.06 -2.84
N GLU A 275 -2.91 1.05 -1.62
CA GLU A 275 -4.12 0.30 -1.24
C GLU A 275 -5.21 1.21 -0.68
N PHE A 276 -5.23 2.45 -1.08
CA PHE A 276 -6.32 3.35 -0.75
C PHE A 276 -7.51 3.19 -1.70
N ILE A 277 -8.71 3.51 -1.20
CA ILE A 277 -9.95 3.52 -1.98
C ILE A 277 -10.17 4.95 -2.47
N PRO A 278 -9.96 5.23 -3.79
CA PRO A 278 -10.09 6.59 -4.29
C PRO A 278 -11.49 7.16 -4.07
N ALA A 279 -11.57 8.31 -3.38
CA ALA A 279 -12.80 9.05 -3.16
C ALA A 279 -13.01 10.15 -4.21
N LYS A 280 -11.93 10.64 -4.84
CA LYS A 280 -11.99 11.65 -5.90
C LYS A 280 -12.54 11.07 -7.22
N GLU A 281 -13.10 11.92 -8.06
CA GLU A 281 -13.69 11.54 -9.35
C GLU A 281 -12.63 10.92 -10.28
N ASP A 282 -11.49 11.59 -10.45
CA ASP A 282 -10.35 11.06 -11.23
C ASP A 282 -9.47 10.15 -10.37
N LYS A 283 -9.81 8.88 -10.34
CA LYS A 283 -9.09 7.85 -9.59
C LYS A 283 -7.66 7.66 -10.05
N LEU A 284 -7.38 7.84 -11.34
CA LEU A 284 -6.03 7.67 -11.88
C LEU A 284 -5.14 8.87 -11.58
N ALA A 285 -5.69 10.07 -11.52
CA ALA A 285 -4.97 11.22 -10.98
C ALA A 285 -4.63 11.00 -9.49
N SER A 286 -5.58 10.52 -8.67
CA SER A 286 -5.31 10.14 -7.28
C SER A 286 -4.17 9.14 -7.15
N LEU A 287 -4.13 8.11 -8.02
CA LEU A 287 -3.05 7.12 -8.02
C LEU A 287 -1.70 7.76 -8.40
N LYS A 288 -1.67 8.59 -9.45
CA LYS A 288 -0.47 9.31 -9.87
C LYS A 288 0.09 10.19 -8.77
N ASP A 289 -0.79 10.95 -8.09
CA ASP A 289 -0.41 11.84 -6.98
C ASP A 289 0.13 11.05 -5.79
N ALA A 290 -0.50 9.94 -5.43
CA ALA A 290 -0.03 9.07 -4.36
C ALA A 290 1.34 8.45 -4.67
N VAL A 291 1.56 7.98 -5.89
CA VAL A 291 2.86 7.48 -6.34
C VAL A 291 3.90 8.58 -6.30
N ALA A 292 3.58 9.80 -6.76
CA ALA A 292 4.49 10.94 -6.72
C ALA A 292 4.88 11.32 -5.28
N LEU A 293 3.93 11.29 -4.33
CA LEU A 293 4.18 11.56 -2.92
C LEU A 293 5.10 10.51 -2.27
N CYS A 294 4.96 9.25 -2.70
CA CYS A 294 5.76 8.14 -2.20
C CYS A 294 7.11 7.97 -2.91
N ASP A 295 7.39 8.69 -3.99
CA ASP A 295 8.63 8.58 -4.77
C ASP A 295 9.70 9.50 -4.19
N VAL A 296 10.51 9.01 -3.26
CA VAL A 296 11.49 9.75 -2.44
C VAL A 296 12.92 9.61 -2.93
#